data_86530d863a297d02bcb7a2367ff0cedc
#
_entry.id   86530d863a297d02bcb7a2367ff0cedc
#
_cell.length_a   1.000
_cell.length_b   1.000
_cell.length_c   1.000
_cell.angle_alpha   90.00
_cell.angle_beta   90.00
_cell.angle_gamma   90.00
#
_symmetry.space_group_name_H-M   'P 1'
#
loop_
_entity.id
_entity.type
_entity.pdbx_description
1 polymer ?
#
loop_
_entity_poly.entity_id
_entity_poly.type
_entity_poly.pdbx_seq_one_letter_code
_entity_poly.pdbx_strand_id
1 'polypeptide(L)'
;MQANGRRDPIFRAIEAMTALAEIFERRREVLARDAGITIEQWRVLEEISTRHFIPSMFAKSRDSSAAAVSKILRQLLDTGLVSAAIGSADRRNRHYKLTARGIRTLSELRIAREKAIEAIWTGFSRDELAAFSKFASTLSDRIERYSRAKAPRSGPIVPLPSREGVRG
;
A
#
# COMPACT_ATOMS: atom_id res chain seq x y z
N MET A 1 -8.72 -40.66 -10.77
CA MET A 1 -9.65 -39.65 -11.31
C MET A 1 -10.19 -38.67 -10.24
N GLN A 2 -9.49 -38.46 -9.09
CA GLN A 2 -9.95 -37.61 -7.97
C GLN A 2 -9.23 -36.23 -7.85
N ALA A 3 -8.21 -36.00 -8.65
CA ALA A 3 -7.41 -34.74 -8.56
C ALA A 3 -8.12 -33.50 -9.16
N ASN A 4 -9.10 -33.70 -10.03
CA ASN A 4 -9.76 -32.58 -10.73
C ASN A 4 -10.88 -31.91 -9.86
N GLY A 5 -11.55 -32.69 -8.99
CA GLY A 5 -12.63 -32.16 -8.15
C GLY A 5 -12.17 -31.21 -7.04
N ARG A 6 -10.88 -31.25 -6.62
CA ARG A 6 -10.30 -30.38 -5.58
C ARG A 6 -9.74 -29.06 -6.14
N ARG A 7 -9.43 -29.04 -7.44
CA ARG A 7 -8.87 -27.85 -8.11
C ARG A 7 -9.95 -26.83 -8.44
N ASP A 8 -11.13 -27.25 -8.83
CA ASP A 8 -12.24 -26.37 -9.23
C ASP A 8 -12.66 -25.38 -8.12
N PRO A 9 -12.89 -25.77 -6.85
CA PRO A 9 -13.20 -24.83 -5.78
C PRO A 9 -12.05 -23.85 -5.48
N ILE A 10 -10.78 -24.27 -5.63
CA ILE A 10 -9.61 -23.42 -5.43
C ILE A 10 -9.56 -22.36 -6.52
N PHE A 11 -9.72 -22.73 -7.79
CA PHE A 11 -9.69 -21.79 -8.90
C PHE A 11 -10.83 -20.78 -8.80
N ARG A 12 -12.06 -21.22 -8.48
CA ARG A 12 -13.20 -20.32 -8.25
C ARG A 12 -12.93 -19.34 -7.10
N ALA A 13 -12.32 -19.78 -6.02
CA ALA A 13 -11.95 -18.89 -4.91
C ALA A 13 -10.90 -17.84 -5.35
N ILE A 14 -9.90 -18.26 -6.14
CA ILE A 14 -8.88 -17.35 -6.70
C ILE A 14 -9.54 -16.32 -7.62
N GLU A 15 -10.40 -16.75 -8.54
CA GLU A 15 -11.14 -15.87 -9.45
C GLU A 15 -12.01 -14.87 -8.68
N ALA A 16 -12.76 -15.33 -7.68
CA ALA A 16 -13.59 -14.46 -6.84
C ALA A 16 -12.76 -13.41 -6.08
N MET A 17 -11.62 -13.81 -5.52
CA MET A 17 -10.72 -12.88 -4.83
C MET A 17 -10.09 -11.88 -5.80
N THR A 18 -9.68 -12.30 -6.99
CA THR A 18 -9.13 -11.42 -8.03
C THR A 18 -10.17 -10.39 -8.45
N ALA A 19 -11.38 -10.83 -8.80
CA ALA A 19 -12.47 -9.94 -9.18
C ALA A 19 -12.82 -8.94 -8.07
N LEU A 20 -12.85 -9.41 -6.81
CA LEU A 20 -13.12 -8.55 -5.65
C LEU A 20 -12.02 -7.50 -5.46
N ALA A 21 -10.76 -7.87 -5.58
CA ALA A 21 -9.61 -6.95 -5.49
C ALA A 21 -9.69 -5.86 -6.57
N GLU A 22 -10.00 -6.22 -7.83
CA GLU A 22 -10.18 -5.29 -8.92
C GLU A 22 -11.34 -4.31 -8.69
N ILE A 23 -12.47 -4.80 -8.14
CA ILE A 23 -13.62 -3.96 -7.79
C ILE A 23 -13.24 -2.95 -6.70
N PHE A 24 -12.53 -3.38 -5.65
CA PHE A 24 -12.06 -2.49 -4.60
C PHE A 24 -11.09 -1.42 -5.12
N GLU A 25 -10.13 -1.79 -5.98
CA GLU A 25 -9.21 -0.80 -6.56
C GLU A 25 -9.95 0.19 -7.45
N ARG A 26 -10.83 -0.25 -8.35
CA ARG A 26 -11.67 0.67 -9.15
C ARG A 26 -12.50 1.61 -8.29
N ARG A 27 -13.06 1.12 -7.18
CA ARG A 27 -13.81 1.96 -6.26
C ARG A 27 -12.93 3.02 -5.61
N ARG A 28 -11.72 2.67 -5.22
CA ARG A 28 -10.73 3.63 -4.68
C ARG A 28 -10.33 4.67 -5.72
N GLU A 29 -10.14 4.27 -6.97
CA GLU A 29 -9.83 5.19 -8.08
C GLU A 29 -10.96 6.21 -8.29
N VAL A 30 -12.21 5.77 -8.27
CA VAL A 30 -13.37 6.67 -8.38
C VAL A 30 -13.36 7.67 -7.23
N LEU A 31 -13.27 7.22 -5.98
CA LEU A 31 -13.26 8.09 -4.81
C LEU A 31 -12.11 9.10 -4.84
N ALA A 32 -10.91 8.68 -5.21
CA ALA A 32 -9.76 9.56 -5.32
C ALA A 32 -9.96 10.61 -6.40
N ARG A 33 -10.43 10.21 -7.58
CA ARG A 33 -10.73 11.11 -8.70
C ARG A 33 -11.81 12.12 -8.36
N ASP A 34 -12.88 11.71 -7.69
CA ASP A 34 -13.96 12.59 -7.26
C ASP A 34 -13.47 13.64 -6.25
N ALA A 35 -12.45 13.31 -5.46
CA ALA A 35 -11.75 14.24 -4.57
C ALA A 35 -10.64 15.06 -5.26
N GLY A 36 -10.43 14.89 -6.57
CA GLY A 36 -9.43 15.61 -7.36
C GLY A 36 -7.98 15.17 -7.10
N ILE A 37 -7.77 13.94 -6.64
CA ILE A 37 -6.43 13.38 -6.37
C ILE A 37 -6.27 11.99 -6.98
N THR A 38 -5.03 11.49 -7.00
CA THR A 38 -4.73 10.08 -7.37
C THR A 38 -4.76 9.17 -6.15
N ILE A 39 -4.84 7.86 -6.37
CA ILE A 39 -4.74 6.86 -5.29
C ILE A 39 -3.40 6.99 -4.54
N GLU A 40 -2.30 7.22 -5.28
CA GLU A 40 -0.98 7.36 -4.69
C GLU A 40 -0.90 8.61 -3.81
N GLN A 41 -1.50 9.72 -4.25
CA GLN A 41 -1.63 10.94 -3.45
C GLN A 41 -2.47 10.68 -2.18
N TRP A 42 -3.59 9.97 -2.32
CA TRP A 42 -4.42 9.60 -1.16
C TRP A 42 -3.61 8.76 -0.15
N ARG A 43 -2.89 7.74 -0.61
CA ARG A 43 -2.03 6.90 0.26
C ARG A 43 -1.00 7.73 1.01
N VAL A 44 -0.37 8.69 0.35
CA VAL A 44 0.60 9.60 0.99
C VAL A 44 -0.09 10.53 2.00
N LEU A 45 -1.27 11.07 1.69
CA LEU A 45 -2.04 11.89 2.63
C LEU A 45 -2.45 11.11 3.88
N GLU A 46 -2.90 9.86 3.72
CA GLU A 46 -3.21 8.98 4.85
C GLU A 46 -1.97 8.77 5.74
N GLU A 47 -0.82 8.49 5.14
CA GLU A 47 0.42 8.27 5.88
C GLU A 47 0.90 9.54 6.61
N ILE A 48 0.84 10.71 5.94
CA ILE A 48 1.17 12.01 6.57
C ILE A 48 0.21 12.32 7.73
N SER A 49 -1.04 11.85 7.68
CA SER A 49 -1.98 12.01 8.80
C SER A 49 -1.57 11.25 10.05
N THR A 50 -0.69 10.27 9.94
CA THR A 50 -0.04 9.63 11.08
C THR A 50 1.09 10.52 11.62
N ARG A 51 1.51 10.31 12.88
CA ARG A 51 2.49 11.23 13.52
C ARG A 51 3.94 11.07 13.04
N HIS A 52 4.26 10.07 12.19
CA HIS A 52 5.64 9.68 11.85
C HIS A 52 5.81 9.36 10.36
N PHE A 53 5.49 10.31 9.48
CA PHE A 53 5.74 10.12 8.06
C PHE A 53 7.21 10.31 7.70
N ILE A 54 7.84 9.25 7.20
CA ILE A 54 9.21 9.25 6.68
C ILE A 54 9.18 8.77 5.21
N PRO A 55 9.48 9.64 4.21
CA PRO A 55 9.36 9.31 2.79
C PRO A 55 10.10 8.04 2.35
N SER A 56 11.32 7.82 2.87
CA SER A 56 12.11 6.63 2.53
C SER A 56 11.52 5.34 3.09
N MET A 57 10.95 5.37 4.30
CA MET A 57 10.25 4.22 4.87
C MET A 57 8.95 3.93 4.11
N PHE A 58 8.21 4.97 3.75
CA PHE A 58 7.01 4.83 2.92
C PHE A 58 7.35 4.21 1.56
N ALA A 59 8.39 4.69 0.87
CA ALA A 59 8.84 4.13 -0.39
C ALA A 59 9.17 2.62 -0.25
N LYS A 60 9.93 2.25 0.78
CA LYS A 60 10.30 0.85 1.04
C LYS A 60 9.09 -0.03 1.36
N SER A 61 8.15 0.44 2.18
CA SER A 61 6.96 -0.34 2.56
C SER A 61 5.99 -0.57 1.40
N ARG A 62 6.09 0.22 0.32
CA ARG A 62 5.22 0.17 -0.86
C ARG A 62 5.92 -0.36 -2.11
N ASP A 63 7.13 -0.87 -1.97
CA ASP A 63 7.97 -1.30 -3.12
C ASP A 63 8.05 -0.23 -4.22
N SER A 64 8.15 1.03 -3.77
CA SER A 64 8.18 2.21 -4.62
C SER A 64 9.54 2.89 -4.57
N SER A 65 9.89 3.63 -5.62
CA SER A 65 11.14 4.39 -5.64
C SER A 65 11.05 5.69 -4.83
N ALA A 66 12.15 6.11 -4.23
CA ALA A 66 12.24 7.41 -3.56
C ALA A 66 11.90 8.58 -4.50
N ALA A 67 12.24 8.45 -5.79
CA ALA A 67 11.91 9.45 -6.82
C ALA A 67 10.40 9.55 -7.04
N ALA A 68 9.67 8.42 -7.08
CA ALA A 68 8.22 8.41 -7.22
C ALA A 68 7.54 9.09 -6.02
N VAL A 69 7.96 8.76 -4.79
CA VAL A 69 7.42 9.39 -3.57
C VAL A 69 7.72 10.89 -3.55
N SER A 70 8.93 11.29 -3.95
CA SER A 70 9.31 12.72 -4.05
C SER A 70 8.46 13.47 -5.07
N LYS A 71 8.11 12.84 -6.20
CA LYS A 71 7.21 13.41 -7.21
C LYS A 71 5.80 13.63 -6.64
N ILE A 72 5.25 12.64 -5.95
CA ILE A 72 3.93 12.74 -5.31
C ILE A 72 3.92 13.86 -4.26
N LEU A 73 4.94 13.93 -3.40
CA LEU A 73 5.07 14.97 -2.39
C LEU A 73 5.13 16.37 -3.01
N ARG A 74 5.85 16.55 -4.12
CA ARG A 74 5.90 17.82 -4.84
C ARG A 74 4.51 18.21 -5.34
N GLN A 75 3.79 17.30 -5.98
CA GLN A 75 2.43 17.55 -6.43
C GLN A 75 1.49 17.93 -5.29
N LEU A 76 1.59 17.27 -4.14
CA LEU A 76 0.77 17.58 -2.96
C LEU A 76 1.11 18.96 -2.34
N LEU A 77 2.39 19.37 -2.42
CA LEU A 77 2.82 20.72 -2.04
C LEU A 77 2.27 21.76 -3.02
N ASP A 78 2.41 21.52 -4.33
CA ASP A 78 1.96 22.44 -5.39
C ASP A 78 0.43 22.64 -5.36
N THR A 79 -0.33 21.59 -5.02
CA THR A 79 -1.79 21.65 -4.86
C THR A 79 -2.23 22.18 -3.49
N GLY A 80 -1.30 22.46 -2.60
CA GLY A 80 -1.58 22.98 -1.27
C GLY A 80 -2.32 22.01 -0.33
N LEU A 81 -2.23 20.71 -0.58
CA LEU A 81 -2.78 19.67 0.30
C LEU A 81 -1.83 19.34 1.45
N VAL A 82 -0.53 19.55 1.24
CA VAL A 82 0.54 19.32 2.20
C VAL A 82 1.39 20.58 2.33
N SER A 83 1.93 20.82 3.50
CA SER A 83 2.98 21.81 3.76
C SER A 83 4.25 21.09 4.21
N ALA A 84 5.41 21.67 3.93
CA ALA A 84 6.69 21.17 4.41
C ALA A 84 7.35 22.25 5.30
N ALA A 85 7.83 21.82 6.47
CA ALA A 85 8.67 22.65 7.34
C ALA A 85 10.06 22.03 7.40
N ILE A 86 11.09 22.86 7.45
CA ILE A 86 12.47 22.43 7.68
C ILE A 86 12.61 22.19 9.19
N GLY A 87 13.09 21.00 9.56
CA GLY A 87 13.33 20.66 10.96
C GLY A 87 14.40 21.60 11.55
N SER A 88 14.16 22.09 12.76
CA SER A 88 15.09 23.00 13.46
C SER A 88 16.42 22.33 13.81
N ALA A 89 16.43 21.01 13.96
CA ALA A 89 17.62 20.23 14.36
C ALA A 89 18.43 19.67 13.17
N ASP A 90 17.80 19.46 12.02
CA ASP A 90 18.46 18.94 10.81
C ASP A 90 17.81 19.53 9.55
N ARG A 91 18.55 20.40 8.87
CA ARG A 91 18.11 21.04 7.61
C ARG A 91 17.85 20.05 6.46
N ARG A 92 18.27 18.80 6.61
CA ARG A 92 18.02 17.72 5.62
C ARG A 92 16.71 17.01 5.84
N ASN A 93 16.09 17.12 7.03
CA ASN A 93 14.82 16.50 7.36
C ASN A 93 13.67 17.46 7.16
N ARG A 94 12.86 17.21 6.13
CA ARG A 94 11.58 17.91 5.90
C ARG A 94 10.48 17.20 6.66
N HIS A 95 9.76 17.96 7.49
CA HIS A 95 8.54 17.49 8.14
C HIS A 95 7.33 17.87 7.28
N TYR A 96 6.60 16.88 6.83
CA TYR A 96 5.39 17.08 6.05
C TYR A 96 4.17 17.07 6.97
N LYS A 97 3.24 18.00 6.74
CA LYS A 97 1.97 18.12 7.49
C LYS A 97 0.84 18.37 6.52
N LEU A 98 -0.35 17.84 6.83
CA LEU A 98 -1.54 18.20 6.10
C LEU A 98 -1.88 19.69 6.33
N THR A 99 -2.27 20.39 5.27
CA THR A 99 -2.88 21.71 5.39
C THR A 99 -4.36 21.58 5.80
N ALA A 100 -5.04 22.67 6.10
CA ALA A 100 -6.48 22.66 6.33
C ALA A 100 -7.26 22.09 5.12
N ARG A 101 -6.78 22.35 3.89
CA ARG A 101 -7.32 21.76 2.67
C ARG A 101 -7.08 20.25 2.61
N GLY A 102 -5.86 19.80 2.91
CA GLY A 102 -5.53 18.37 2.95
C GLY A 102 -6.34 17.61 3.98
N ILE A 103 -6.55 18.18 5.17
CA ILE A 103 -7.41 17.61 6.21
C ILE A 103 -8.85 17.47 5.72
N ARG A 104 -9.43 18.50 5.09
CA ARG A 104 -10.79 18.43 4.54
C ARG A 104 -10.91 17.35 3.46
N THR A 105 -10.01 17.34 2.47
CA THR A 105 -10.01 16.34 1.40
C THR A 105 -9.93 14.92 1.98
N LEU A 106 -9.06 14.67 2.95
CA LEU A 106 -8.95 13.35 3.58
C LEU A 106 -10.19 12.98 4.40
N SER A 107 -10.83 13.98 5.05
CA SER A 107 -12.09 13.77 5.78
C SER A 107 -13.24 13.42 4.83
N GLU A 108 -13.38 14.10 3.72
CA GLU A 108 -14.38 13.83 2.68
C GLU A 108 -14.23 12.42 2.11
N LEU A 109 -13.01 12.00 1.82
CA LEU A 109 -12.70 10.64 1.37
C LEU A 109 -13.10 9.58 2.42
N ARG A 110 -12.82 9.85 3.70
CA ARG A 110 -13.21 8.94 4.79
C ARG A 110 -14.72 8.82 4.90
N ILE A 111 -15.45 9.93 4.87
CA ILE A 111 -16.92 9.95 4.90
C ILE A 111 -17.50 9.20 3.70
N ALA A 112 -17.00 9.44 2.50
CA ALA A 112 -17.46 8.75 1.30
C ALA A 112 -17.19 7.24 1.36
N ARG A 113 -16.06 6.83 1.93
CA ARG A 113 -15.73 5.42 2.18
C ARG A 113 -16.65 4.79 3.22
N GLU A 114 -16.92 5.48 4.33
CA GLU A 114 -17.82 4.98 5.39
C GLU A 114 -19.24 4.79 4.88
N LYS A 115 -19.78 5.74 4.13
CA LYS A 115 -21.08 5.60 3.47
C LYS A 115 -21.15 4.38 2.54
N ALA A 116 -20.08 4.14 1.76
CA ALA A 116 -20.00 2.98 0.88
C ALA A 116 -19.92 1.67 1.67
N ILE A 117 -19.16 1.65 2.78
CA ILE A 117 -19.08 0.49 3.68
C ILE A 117 -20.48 0.20 4.23
N GLU A 118 -21.15 1.18 4.80
CA GLU A 118 -22.49 1.01 5.34
C GLU A 118 -23.45 0.44 4.29
N ALA A 119 -23.53 1.05 3.11
CA ALA A 119 -24.43 0.63 2.04
C ALA A 119 -24.15 -0.79 1.53
N ILE A 120 -22.90 -1.22 1.49
CA ILE A 120 -22.49 -2.51 0.90
C ILE A 120 -22.53 -3.65 1.93
N TRP A 121 -22.11 -3.36 3.18
CA TRP A 121 -21.84 -4.40 4.17
C TRP A 121 -22.97 -4.66 5.15
N THR A 122 -23.98 -3.79 5.21
CA THR A 122 -25.12 -3.92 6.15
C THR A 122 -25.96 -5.19 5.91
N GLY A 123 -25.90 -5.76 4.70
CA GLY A 123 -26.64 -6.99 4.36
C GLY A 123 -25.99 -8.29 4.85
N PHE A 124 -24.77 -8.25 5.36
CA PHE A 124 -24.05 -9.44 5.81
C PHE A 124 -24.17 -9.63 7.31
N SER A 125 -24.36 -10.87 7.73
CA SER A 125 -24.37 -11.25 9.14
C SER A 125 -22.96 -11.17 9.75
N ARG A 126 -22.90 -11.05 11.09
CA ARG A 126 -21.62 -11.07 11.82
C ARG A 126 -20.82 -12.35 11.58
N ASP A 127 -21.52 -13.48 11.48
CA ASP A 127 -20.87 -14.79 11.29
C ASP A 127 -20.26 -14.92 9.89
N GLU A 128 -20.95 -14.44 8.84
CA GLU A 128 -20.40 -14.38 7.49
C GLU A 128 -19.15 -13.50 7.42
N LEU A 129 -19.20 -12.32 8.02
CA LEU A 129 -18.05 -11.40 8.07
C LEU A 129 -16.88 -11.99 8.87
N ALA A 130 -17.15 -12.64 9.99
CA ALA A 130 -16.14 -13.31 10.80
C ALA A 130 -15.51 -14.50 10.06
N ALA A 131 -16.32 -15.32 9.39
CA ALA A 131 -15.83 -16.45 8.60
C ALA A 131 -14.95 -15.98 7.43
N PHE A 132 -15.38 -14.95 6.70
CA PHE A 132 -14.59 -14.34 5.62
C PHE A 132 -13.28 -13.78 6.14
N SER A 133 -13.31 -13.01 7.21
CA SER A 133 -12.11 -12.41 7.81
C SER A 133 -11.10 -13.46 8.25
N LYS A 134 -11.56 -14.52 8.92
CA LYS A 134 -10.73 -15.65 9.35
C LYS A 134 -10.10 -16.38 8.16
N PHE A 135 -10.90 -16.64 7.12
CA PHE A 135 -10.40 -17.28 5.89
C PHE A 135 -9.34 -16.43 5.22
N ALA A 136 -9.64 -15.14 4.98
CA ALA A 136 -8.73 -14.20 4.33
C ALA A 136 -7.40 -14.06 5.07
N SER A 137 -7.43 -13.88 6.41
CA SER A 137 -6.22 -13.80 7.24
C SER A 137 -5.39 -15.09 7.17
N THR A 138 -6.05 -16.25 7.29
CA THR A 138 -5.36 -17.54 7.20
C THR A 138 -4.70 -17.74 5.84
N LEU A 139 -5.37 -17.34 4.77
CA LEU A 139 -4.83 -17.45 3.42
C LEU A 139 -3.64 -16.50 3.23
N SER A 140 -3.74 -15.25 3.68
CA SER A 140 -2.65 -14.27 3.64
C SER A 140 -1.40 -14.80 4.34
N ASP A 141 -1.54 -15.32 5.56
CA ASP A 141 -0.43 -15.91 6.33
C ASP A 141 0.23 -17.10 5.61
N ARG A 142 -0.55 -17.90 4.90
CA ARG A 142 -0.03 -19.05 4.12
C ARG A 142 0.74 -18.58 2.90
N ILE A 143 0.23 -17.58 2.18
CA ILE A 143 0.89 -16.99 1.01
C ILE A 143 2.22 -16.35 1.43
N GLU A 144 2.22 -15.56 2.51
CA GLU A 144 3.46 -14.92 3.00
C GLU A 144 4.52 -15.95 3.43
N ARG A 145 4.11 -17.00 4.16
CA ARG A 145 5.03 -18.09 4.54
C ARG A 145 5.62 -18.79 3.33
N TYR A 146 4.80 -19.08 2.33
CA TYR A 146 5.25 -19.70 1.09
C TYR A 146 6.24 -18.81 0.33
N SER A 147 5.95 -17.50 0.23
CA SER A 147 6.81 -16.52 -0.44
C SER A 147 8.16 -16.38 0.26
N ARG A 148 8.16 -16.30 1.61
CA ARG A 148 9.41 -16.27 2.41
C ARG A 148 10.25 -17.53 2.26
N ALA A 149 9.62 -18.70 2.19
CA ALA A 149 10.33 -19.97 2.03
C ALA A 149 10.99 -20.11 0.66
N LYS A 150 10.46 -19.42 -0.37
CA LYS A 150 11.00 -19.41 -1.73
C LYS A 150 11.91 -18.22 -2.04
N ALA A 151 12.02 -17.24 -1.15
CA ALA A 151 12.98 -16.14 -1.31
C ALA A 151 14.39 -16.73 -1.39
N PRO A 152 15.20 -16.40 -2.41
CA PRO A 152 16.58 -16.86 -2.48
C PRO A 152 17.26 -16.39 -1.20
N ARG A 153 17.90 -17.34 -0.48
CA ARG A 153 18.80 -16.99 0.63
C ARG A 153 19.88 -16.14 0.01
N SER A 154 19.89 -14.84 0.30
CA SER A 154 21.01 -13.96 -0.01
C SER A 154 22.21 -14.49 0.77
N GLY A 155 22.97 -15.37 0.12
CA GLY A 155 24.27 -15.79 0.62
C GLY A 155 25.17 -14.56 0.73
N PRO A 156 26.14 -14.56 1.66
CA PRO A 156 27.10 -13.46 1.75
C PRO A 156 27.73 -13.27 0.37
N ILE A 157 27.71 -12.04 -0.14
CA ILE A 157 28.46 -11.66 -1.34
C ILE A 157 29.93 -11.90 -1.00
N VAL A 158 30.49 -13.00 -1.49
CA VAL A 158 31.93 -13.25 -1.41
C VAL A 158 32.56 -12.23 -2.36
N PRO A 159 33.37 -11.27 -1.85
CA PRO A 159 34.05 -10.33 -2.74
C PRO A 159 34.99 -11.13 -3.64
N LEU A 160 34.91 -10.89 -4.96
CA LEU A 160 35.84 -11.42 -5.93
C LEU A 160 37.26 -11.01 -5.54
N PRO A 161 38.24 -11.92 -5.56
CA PRO A 161 39.64 -11.56 -5.28
C PRO A 161 40.10 -10.52 -6.31
N SER A 162 40.66 -9.43 -5.79
CA SER A 162 41.29 -8.39 -6.58
C SER A 162 42.36 -9.03 -7.45
N ARG A 163 42.27 -8.84 -8.77
CA ARG A 163 43.37 -9.19 -9.67
C ARG A 163 44.54 -8.23 -9.36
N GLU A 164 45.42 -8.65 -8.49
CA GLU A 164 46.72 -8.03 -8.39
C GLU A 164 47.56 -8.27 -9.66
N GLY A 165 48.19 -7.23 -10.10
CA GLY A 165 48.84 -7.10 -11.38
C GLY A 165 49.95 -8.13 -11.62
N VAL A 166 49.96 -8.62 -12.84
CA VAL A 166 51.19 -9.15 -13.45
C VAL A 166 51.86 -7.96 -14.17
N ARG A 167 52.85 -7.39 -13.50
CA ARG A 167 53.92 -6.65 -14.18
C ARG A 167 55.01 -7.68 -14.48
N GLY A 168 55.34 -7.80 -15.71
CA GLY A 168 56.48 -8.48 -16.24
C GLY A 168 56.70 -7.96 -17.67
#